data_05e8de147a11ff689fd197070eaa1ada
#
_entry.id   05e8de147a11ff689fd197070eaa1ada
#
_cell.length_a   1.000
_cell.length_b   1.000
_cell.length_c   1.000
_cell.angle_alpha   90.00
_cell.angle_beta   90.00
_cell.angle_gamma   90.00
#
_symmetry.space_group_name_H-M   'P 1'
#
loop_
_entity.id
_entity.type
_entity.pdbx_description
1 polymer ?
#
loop_
_entity_poly.entity_id
_entity_poly.type
_entity_poly.pdbx_seq_one_letter_code
_entity_poly.pdbx_strand_id
1 'polypeptide(L)'
;MQDLRVLSGMRPTGQLHLGHYHGVLKNWIELQNEYDSYFFVADWHAFTTHYADKVDLDSNVCQMVIDWLASGINPNTSTIFVQSKVPEHAELHLLLSMITPLSWLERVPSYKDQQEKLKSKDLSTYGFLGYPLLQSADILIYKAGLVPVGEDQVAHIELTREVARRFNFIFGREPDFEERAEEAITKMGKKNAKLYRSFRKAFQENGDTEAIEKAVAFLNSQQNITISDRERLVGFIEGMGKIILPEPDSLLTKASKMPGLDGQKMSKSYNNTISLRDSNEDIEQKIKRMPTDPARVKLTDPGNPAKCPVWQFHEIYSDEKTCQWVNDGCTNAKMGCIDCKKPLI
;
A
#
# COMPACT_ATOMS: atom_id res chain seq x y z
N MET A 1 -10.77 -17.84 -10.61
CA MET A 1 -9.75 -16.89 -10.14
C MET A 1 -9.79 -17.01 -8.63
N GLN A 2 -8.67 -17.27 -7.96
CA GLN A 2 -8.60 -17.07 -6.52
C GLN A 2 -9.00 -15.61 -6.31
N ASP A 3 -9.96 -15.35 -5.40
CA ASP A 3 -10.30 -13.98 -5.02
C ASP A 3 -9.06 -13.38 -4.38
N LEU A 4 -8.27 -12.66 -5.19
CA LEU A 4 -7.06 -12.01 -4.73
C LEU A 4 -7.47 -10.92 -3.75
N ARG A 5 -7.08 -11.10 -2.50
CA ARG A 5 -7.30 -10.11 -1.45
C ARG A 5 -6.31 -8.99 -1.58
N VAL A 6 -6.82 -7.78 -1.48
CA VAL A 6 -6.02 -6.56 -1.35
C VAL A 6 -6.06 -6.11 0.10
N LEU A 7 -4.90 -5.83 0.68
CA LEU A 7 -4.81 -5.22 2.00
C LEU A 7 -4.05 -3.90 1.93
N SER A 8 -4.60 -2.87 2.54
CA SER A 8 -3.89 -1.59 2.72
C SER A 8 -4.29 -0.90 4.01
N GLY A 9 -3.35 -0.21 4.64
CA GLY A 9 -3.57 0.48 5.90
C GLY A 9 -3.09 1.93 5.88
N MET A 10 -3.71 2.76 6.72
CA MET A 10 -3.30 4.15 6.91
C MET A 10 -3.18 4.49 8.39
N ARG A 11 -2.09 5.19 8.77
CA ARG A 11 -1.85 5.59 10.16
C ARG A 11 -2.71 6.81 10.52
N PRO A 12 -3.44 6.79 11.67
CA PRO A 12 -4.30 7.88 12.10
C PRO A 12 -3.50 9.03 12.72
N THR A 13 -2.72 9.73 11.90
CA THR A 13 -1.85 10.84 12.33
C THR A 13 -2.47 12.21 12.15
N GLY A 14 -3.79 12.33 12.32
CA GLY A 14 -4.59 13.57 12.22
C GLY A 14 -5.30 13.70 10.86
N GLN A 15 -5.87 14.88 10.60
CA GLN A 15 -6.74 15.13 9.44
C GLN A 15 -6.11 14.73 8.11
N LEU A 16 -6.92 14.16 7.20
CA LEU A 16 -6.51 13.85 5.84
C LEU A 16 -6.50 15.12 4.97
N HIS A 17 -5.68 15.11 3.93
CA HIS A 17 -5.54 16.20 2.97
C HIS A 17 -5.52 15.63 1.54
N LEU A 18 -5.58 16.51 0.53
CA LEU A 18 -5.62 16.12 -0.88
C LEU A 18 -4.49 15.16 -1.28
N GLY A 19 -3.33 15.25 -0.65
CA GLY A 19 -2.23 14.29 -0.86
C GLY A 19 -2.58 12.85 -0.47
N HIS A 20 -3.40 12.65 0.58
CA HIS A 20 -3.89 11.31 0.95
C HIS A 20 -4.99 10.85 -0.03
N TYR A 21 -5.85 11.77 -0.46
CA TYR A 21 -6.90 11.45 -1.42
C TYR A 21 -6.31 10.96 -2.76
N HIS A 22 -5.42 11.76 -3.37
CA HIS A 22 -4.83 11.41 -4.66
C HIS A 22 -3.78 10.28 -4.58
N GLY A 23 -3.05 10.20 -3.46
CA GLY A 23 -2.00 9.20 -3.29
C GLY A 23 -2.51 7.83 -2.86
N VAL A 24 -3.66 7.75 -2.17
CA VAL A 24 -4.15 6.51 -1.58
C VAL A 24 -5.62 6.28 -1.84
N LEU A 25 -6.52 7.19 -1.38
CA LEU A 25 -7.97 6.92 -1.36
C LEU A 25 -8.55 6.71 -2.75
N LYS A 26 -8.13 7.50 -3.73
CA LYS A 26 -8.58 7.35 -5.13
C LYS A 26 -8.29 5.94 -5.66
N ASN A 27 -7.11 5.42 -5.38
CA ASN A 27 -6.74 4.06 -5.75
C ASN A 27 -7.57 3.01 -5.00
N TRP A 28 -7.83 3.20 -3.70
CA TRP A 28 -8.67 2.30 -2.91
C TRP A 28 -10.10 2.23 -3.44
N ILE A 29 -10.66 3.37 -3.87
CA ILE A 29 -12.01 3.45 -4.49
C ILE A 29 -12.07 2.63 -5.78
N GLU A 30 -10.99 2.58 -6.56
CA GLU A 30 -10.91 1.73 -7.75
C GLU A 30 -10.78 0.25 -7.35
N LEU A 31 -9.85 -0.08 -6.46
CA LEU A 31 -9.54 -1.45 -6.05
C LEU A 31 -10.73 -2.16 -5.37
N GLN A 32 -11.57 -1.46 -4.60
CA GLN A 32 -12.73 -2.06 -3.95
C GLN A 32 -13.77 -2.64 -4.92
N ASN A 33 -13.74 -2.24 -6.20
CA ASN A 33 -14.64 -2.75 -7.23
C ASN A 33 -14.07 -3.96 -7.98
N GLU A 34 -12.77 -4.21 -7.85
CA GLU A 34 -12.04 -5.25 -8.59
C GLU A 34 -11.62 -6.42 -7.70
N TYR A 35 -11.37 -6.16 -6.41
CA TYR A 35 -10.78 -7.11 -5.48
C TYR A 35 -11.55 -7.19 -4.16
N ASP A 36 -11.42 -8.32 -3.45
CA ASP A 36 -11.81 -8.46 -2.04
C ASP A 36 -10.88 -7.59 -1.19
N SER A 37 -11.32 -6.36 -0.88
CA SER A 37 -10.48 -5.30 -0.34
C SER A 37 -10.65 -5.12 1.16
N TYR A 38 -9.52 -5.08 1.87
CA TYR A 38 -9.39 -4.88 3.31
C TYR A 38 -8.64 -3.59 3.57
N PHE A 39 -9.31 -2.59 4.16
CA PHE A 39 -8.73 -1.30 4.49
C PHE A 39 -8.74 -1.09 5.99
N PHE A 40 -7.59 -0.81 6.59
CA PHE A 40 -7.51 -0.72 8.03
C PHE A 40 -6.83 0.56 8.53
N VAL A 41 -7.30 1.01 9.69
CA VAL A 41 -6.64 2.08 10.43
C VAL A 41 -5.50 1.47 11.24
N ALA A 42 -4.27 1.81 10.87
CA ALA A 42 -3.03 1.27 11.42
C ALA A 42 -2.63 2.04 12.69
N ASP A 43 -3.41 1.91 13.74
CA ASP A 43 -3.25 2.66 14.99
C ASP A 43 -2.01 2.20 15.78
N TRP A 44 -1.71 0.91 15.85
CA TRP A 44 -0.45 0.44 16.45
C TRP A 44 0.79 0.92 15.69
N HIS A 45 0.74 0.97 14.36
CA HIS A 45 1.83 1.57 13.60
C HIS A 45 2.01 3.06 13.91
N ALA A 46 0.96 3.78 14.24
CA ALA A 46 1.09 5.17 14.68
C ALA A 46 1.87 5.29 15.99
N PHE A 47 1.69 4.34 16.92
CA PHE A 47 2.42 4.32 18.18
C PHE A 47 3.92 4.15 18.01
N THR A 48 4.41 3.47 16.98
CA THR A 48 5.86 3.24 16.79
C THR A 48 6.68 4.53 16.73
N THR A 49 6.05 5.64 16.32
CA THR A 49 6.70 6.96 16.20
C THR A 49 6.04 8.06 17.05
N HIS A 50 4.88 7.79 17.67
CA HIS A 50 4.10 8.76 18.43
C HIS A 50 3.78 8.29 19.86
N TYR A 51 4.51 7.29 20.38
CA TYR A 51 4.25 6.71 21.70
C TYR A 51 4.40 7.71 22.86
N ALA A 52 5.21 8.75 22.68
CA ALA A 52 5.41 9.82 23.68
C ALA A 52 4.53 11.05 23.43
N ASP A 53 3.83 11.12 22.30
CA ASP A 53 3.03 12.28 21.94
C ASP A 53 1.64 12.19 22.62
N LYS A 54 1.14 13.33 23.10
CA LYS A 54 -0.25 13.43 23.60
C LYS A 54 -1.21 13.55 22.40
N VAL A 55 -1.48 12.44 21.75
CA VAL A 55 -2.39 12.40 20.59
C VAL A 55 -3.69 11.73 21.00
N ASP A 56 -4.82 12.37 20.71
CA ASP A 56 -6.13 11.73 20.82
C ASP A 56 -6.31 10.76 19.64
N LEU A 57 -5.85 9.53 19.86
CA LEU A 57 -5.83 8.52 18.81
C LEU A 57 -7.24 8.08 18.42
N ASP A 58 -8.14 7.94 19.41
CA ASP A 58 -9.52 7.51 19.15
C ASP A 58 -10.28 8.52 18.28
N SER A 59 -10.10 9.81 18.57
CA SER A 59 -10.66 10.87 17.73
C SER A 59 -10.09 10.82 16.32
N ASN A 60 -8.77 10.63 16.15
CA ASN A 60 -8.13 10.54 14.85
C ASN A 60 -8.60 9.31 14.05
N VAL A 61 -8.79 8.16 14.69
CA VAL A 61 -9.34 6.94 14.08
C VAL A 61 -10.75 7.22 13.54
N CYS A 62 -11.63 7.77 14.39
CA CYS A 62 -12.99 8.09 14.00
C CYS A 62 -13.04 9.07 12.82
N GLN A 63 -12.27 10.15 12.91
CA GLN A 63 -12.17 11.16 11.85
C GLN A 63 -11.67 10.60 10.53
N MET A 64 -10.66 9.73 10.58
CA MET A 64 -10.11 9.07 9.38
C MET A 64 -11.14 8.19 8.68
N VAL A 65 -11.90 7.38 9.43
CA VAL A 65 -12.94 6.52 8.85
C VAL A 65 -14.05 7.36 8.23
N ILE A 66 -14.44 8.47 8.87
CA ILE A 66 -15.40 9.41 8.28
C ILE A 66 -14.89 9.95 6.94
N ASP A 67 -13.62 10.36 6.87
CA ASP A 67 -13.01 10.86 5.64
C ASP A 67 -12.96 9.79 4.53
N TRP A 68 -12.69 8.53 4.87
CA TRP A 68 -12.72 7.41 3.91
C TRP A 68 -14.11 7.19 3.32
N LEU A 69 -15.13 7.13 4.19
CA LEU A 69 -16.53 6.95 3.76
C LEU A 69 -17.00 8.12 2.90
N ALA A 70 -16.70 9.36 3.32
CA ALA A 70 -17.02 10.57 2.57
C ALA A 70 -16.31 10.64 1.22
N SER A 71 -15.11 10.04 1.11
CA SER A 71 -14.34 9.98 -0.15
C SER A 71 -14.84 8.91 -1.12
N GLY A 72 -15.69 7.98 -0.69
CA GLY A 72 -16.29 6.95 -1.56
C GLY A 72 -15.87 5.51 -1.25
N ILE A 73 -15.18 5.26 -0.13
CA ILE A 73 -14.97 3.88 0.33
C ILE A 73 -16.31 3.32 0.81
N ASN A 74 -16.70 2.18 0.25
CA ASN A 74 -18.00 1.56 0.49
C ASN A 74 -17.87 0.37 1.45
N PRO A 75 -18.45 0.45 2.67
CA PRO A 75 -18.36 -0.64 3.66
C PRO A 75 -19.18 -1.88 3.29
N ASN A 76 -19.99 -1.83 2.24
CA ASN A 76 -20.71 -3.00 1.74
C ASN A 76 -19.87 -3.84 0.75
N THR A 77 -18.82 -3.26 0.16
CA THR A 77 -17.93 -3.92 -0.80
C THR A 77 -16.52 -4.10 -0.27
N SER A 78 -16.15 -3.37 0.78
CA SER A 78 -14.83 -3.44 1.40
C SER A 78 -14.94 -3.75 2.89
N THR A 79 -14.00 -4.49 3.44
CA THR A 79 -13.86 -4.66 4.89
C THR A 79 -13.06 -3.50 5.47
N ILE A 80 -13.66 -2.75 6.39
CA ILE A 80 -13.02 -1.63 7.08
C ILE A 80 -12.89 -1.98 8.56
N PHE A 81 -11.67 -1.82 9.13
CA PHE A 81 -11.43 -2.15 10.53
C PHE A 81 -10.28 -1.34 11.14
N VAL A 82 -10.15 -1.42 12.46
CA VAL A 82 -9.06 -0.82 13.22
C VAL A 82 -8.13 -1.94 13.66
N GLN A 83 -6.84 -1.81 13.41
CA GLN A 83 -5.81 -2.83 13.68
C GLN A 83 -5.88 -3.34 15.13
N SER A 84 -5.96 -2.44 16.13
CA SER A 84 -5.98 -2.81 17.54
C SER A 84 -7.28 -3.54 17.98
N LYS A 85 -8.32 -3.53 17.14
CA LYS A 85 -9.57 -4.26 17.42
C LYS A 85 -9.53 -5.71 16.94
N VAL A 86 -8.43 -6.10 16.28
CA VAL A 86 -8.14 -7.48 15.81
C VAL A 86 -6.80 -7.89 16.45
N PRO A 87 -6.80 -8.37 17.72
CA PRO A 87 -5.57 -8.67 18.47
C PRO A 87 -4.68 -9.71 17.82
N GLU A 88 -5.21 -10.52 16.92
CA GLU A 88 -4.50 -11.55 16.16
C GLU A 88 -3.33 -10.98 15.33
N HIS A 89 -3.37 -9.70 14.96
CA HIS A 89 -2.23 -9.01 14.36
C HIS A 89 -1.00 -9.03 15.28
N ALA A 90 -1.20 -8.75 16.58
CA ALA A 90 -0.13 -8.79 17.57
C ALA A 90 0.30 -10.23 17.88
N GLU A 91 -0.63 -11.18 17.92
CA GLU A 91 -0.33 -12.60 18.13
C GLU A 91 0.54 -13.15 16.99
N LEU A 92 0.14 -12.89 15.74
CA LEU A 92 0.95 -13.34 14.58
C LEU A 92 2.30 -12.61 14.55
N HIS A 93 2.34 -11.30 14.83
CA HIS A 93 3.61 -10.56 14.93
C HIS A 93 4.55 -11.19 15.95
N LEU A 94 4.05 -11.56 17.13
CA LEU A 94 4.84 -12.23 18.16
C LEU A 94 5.39 -13.56 17.66
N LEU A 95 4.58 -14.40 17.02
CA LEU A 95 5.01 -15.69 16.46
C LEU A 95 6.07 -15.51 15.36
N LEU A 96 5.85 -14.56 14.45
CA LEU A 96 6.81 -14.24 13.39
C LEU A 96 8.12 -13.70 13.94
N SER A 97 8.10 -12.95 15.06
CA SER A 97 9.31 -12.43 15.70
C SER A 97 10.26 -13.51 16.19
N MET A 98 9.74 -14.70 16.55
CA MET A 98 10.53 -15.83 17.00
C MET A 98 11.34 -16.50 15.88
N ILE A 99 10.94 -16.30 14.63
CA ILE A 99 11.58 -16.94 13.48
C ILE A 99 12.31 -15.96 12.55
N THR A 100 12.12 -14.64 12.72
CA THR A 100 12.69 -13.63 11.83
C THR A 100 14.05 -13.17 12.34
N PRO A 101 15.13 -13.32 11.53
CA PRO A 101 16.46 -12.82 11.91
C PRO A 101 16.46 -11.30 12.06
N LEU A 102 17.10 -10.81 13.13
CA LEU A 102 17.22 -9.38 13.40
C LEU A 102 17.85 -8.61 12.24
N SER A 103 18.87 -9.21 11.60
CA SER A 103 19.54 -8.62 10.43
C SER A 103 18.64 -8.35 9.23
N TRP A 104 17.48 -9.00 9.14
CA TRP A 104 16.52 -8.70 8.08
C TRP A 104 15.83 -7.37 8.31
N LEU A 105 15.47 -7.07 9.56
CA LEU A 105 14.84 -5.82 9.97
C LEU A 105 15.80 -4.62 9.84
N GLU A 106 17.06 -4.81 10.26
CA GLU A 106 18.10 -3.78 10.19
C GLU A 106 18.46 -3.38 8.75
N ARG A 107 18.23 -4.25 7.77
CA ARG A 107 18.52 -4.00 6.36
C ARG A 107 17.38 -3.27 5.62
N VAL A 108 16.21 -3.13 6.21
CA VAL A 108 15.11 -2.39 5.58
C VAL A 108 15.49 -0.91 5.42
N PRO A 109 15.57 -0.38 4.19
CA PRO A 109 16.09 0.96 3.94
C PRO A 109 15.35 2.06 4.71
N SER A 110 14.03 1.94 4.80
CA SER A 110 13.18 2.93 5.50
C SER A 110 13.48 3.05 7.00
N TYR A 111 14.06 2.03 7.63
CA TYR A 111 14.50 2.10 9.03
C TYR A 111 15.57 3.17 9.23
N LYS A 112 16.63 3.13 8.41
CA LYS A 112 17.72 4.11 8.44
C LYS A 112 17.27 5.50 8.03
N ASP A 113 16.50 5.60 6.96
CA ASP A 113 15.98 6.87 6.45
C ASP A 113 15.10 7.59 7.47
N GLN A 114 14.28 6.85 8.22
CA GLN A 114 13.43 7.44 9.25
C GLN A 114 14.23 7.86 10.48
N GLN A 115 15.24 7.11 10.89
CA GLN A 115 16.16 7.54 11.95
C GLN A 115 16.86 8.87 11.62
N GLU A 116 17.24 9.06 10.35
CA GLU A 116 17.86 10.30 9.91
C GLU A 116 16.86 11.48 9.86
N LYS A 117 15.63 11.23 9.42
CA LYS A 117 14.58 12.27 9.28
C LYS A 117 13.95 12.68 10.61
N LEU A 118 13.89 11.78 11.57
CA LEU A 118 13.20 11.99 12.86
C LEU A 118 14.19 12.08 14.04
N LYS A 119 15.31 12.76 13.85
CA LYS A 119 16.38 12.93 14.87
C LYS A 119 15.90 13.53 16.21
N SER A 120 14.76 14.19 16.22
CA SER A 120 14.13 14.73 17.45
C SER A 120 13.37 13.69 18.28
N LYS A 121 13.17 12.47 17.75
CA LYS A 121 12.46 11.38 18.42
C LYS A 121 13.44 10.25 18.75
N ASP A 122 13.26 9.64 19.91
CA ASP A 122 13.98 8.40 20.23
C ASP A 122 13.33 7.23 19.48
N LEU A 123 13.97 6.78 18.42
CA LEU A 123 13.55 5.66 17.59
C LEU A 123 14.39 4.39 17.84
N SER A 124 15.15 4.36 18.94
CA SER A 124 15.95 3.19 19.33
C SER A 124 15.14 2.09 20.03
N THR A 125 13.81 2.16 19.91
CA THR A 125 12.90 1.20 20.53
C THR A 125 12.73 -0.07 19.69
N TYR A 126 12.47 -1.20 20.37
CA TYR A 126 12.11 -2.46 19.69
C TYR A 126 10.90 -2.29 18.78
N GLY A 127 9.88 -1.56 19.21
CA GLY A 127 8.68 -1.31 18.40
C GLY A 127 8.98 -0.62 17.07
N PHE A 128 9.94 0.30 17.07
CA PHE A 128 10.35 0.97 15.83
C PHE A 128 11.20 0.05 14.94
N LEU A 129 12.09 -0.76 15.49
CA LEU A 129 12.84 -1.77 14.72
C LEU A 129 11.90 -2.86 14.17
N GLY A 130 10.89 -3.24 14.96
CA GLY A 130 9.97 -4.34 14.65
C GLY A 130 8.79 -3.95 13.76
N TYR A 131 8.58 -2.65 13.44
CA TYR A 131 7.39 -2.25 12.67
C TYR A 131 7.27 -2.88 11.28
N PRO A 132 8.35 -3.17 10.53
CA PRO A 132 8.22 -3.86 9.25
C PRO A 132 7.70 -5.30 9.40
N LEU A 133 8.01 -5.94 10.53
CA LEU A 133 7.49 -7.27 10.84
C LEU A 133 6.02 -7.23 11.28
N LEU A 134 5.59 -6.18 11.99
CA LEU A 134 4.18 -5.96 12.27
C LEU A 134 3.39 -5.76 10.96
N GLN A 135 3.93 -5.01 10.02
CA GLN A 135 3.34 -4.87 8.69
C GLN A 135 3.27 -6.22 7.94
N SER A 136 4.28 -7.07 8.09
CA SER A 136 4.23 -8.42 7.54
C SER A 136 3.11 -9.26 8.18
N ALA A 137 2.91 -9.15 9.50
CA ALA A 137 1.81 -9.82 10.19
C ALA A 137 0.45 -9.32 9.70
N ASP A 138 0.28 -7.99 9.53
CA ASP A 138 -0.94 -7.39 8.99
C ASP A 138 -1.32 -7.98 7.64
N ILE A 139 -0.34 -8.16 6.76
CA ILE A 139 -0.55 -8.67 5.41
C ILE A 139 -0.85 -10.18 5.42
N LEU A 140 -0.05 -10.94 6.15
CA LEU A 140 -0.07 -12.39 6.11
C LEU A 140 -1.28 -12.99 6.83
N ILE A 141 -1.82 -12.32 7.86
CA ILE A 141 -2.97 -12.82 8.61
C ILE A 141 -4.24 -12.92 7.74
N TYR A 142 -4.39 -12.01 6.78
CA TYR A 142 -5.49 -12.03 5.81
C TYR A 142 -5.18 -12.82 4.55
N LYS A 143 -3.97 -13.40 4.45
CA LYS A 143 -3.49 -14.05 3.22
C LYS A 143 -3.64 -13.13 2.00
N ALA A 144 -3.36 -11.85 2.18
CA ALA A 144 -3.47 -10.87 1.11
C ALA A 144 -2.45 -11.19 0.01
N GLY A 145 -2.93 -11.32 -1.21
CA GLY A 145 -2.09 -11.58 -2.38
C GLY A 145 -1.54 -10.31 -3.00
N LEU A 146 -2.21 -9.17 -2.78
CA LEU A 146 -1.83 -7.88 -3.36
C LEU A 146 -1.81 -6.79 -2.28
N VAL A 147 -0.75 -5.97 -2.30
CA VAL A 147 -0.58 -4.84 -1.38
C VAL A 147 -0.28 -3.59 -2.19
N PRO A 148 -1.21 -2.62 -2.27
CA PRO A 148 -0.98 -1.36 -2.95
C PRO A 148 0.02 -0.51 -2.16
N VAL A 149 1.18 -0.24 -2.77
CA VAL A 149 2.29 0.48 -2.14
C VAL A 149 2.95 1.46 -3.10
N GLY A 150 3.57 2.50 -2.53
CA GLY A 150 4.54 3.31 -3.25
C GLY A 150 5.89 2.59 -3.39
N GLU A 151 6.74 3.06 -4.29
CA GLU A 151 8.06 2.47 -4.56
C GLU A 151 8.94 2.35 -3.30
N ASP A 152 8.81 3.30 -2.35
CA ASP A 152 9.54 3.32 -1.08
C ASP A 152 9.15 2.18 -0.12
N GLN A 153 8.01 1.53 -0.34
CA GLN A 153 7.49 0.44 0.50
C GLN A 153 7.72 -0.96 -0.10
N VAL A 154 8.26 -1.07 -1.31
CA VAL A 154 8.51 -2.37 -1.97
C VAL A 154 9.41 -3.25 -1.11
N ALA A 155 10.44 -2.67 -0.47
CA ALA A 155 11.32 -3.42 0.42
C ALA A 155 10.61 -4.09 1.62
N HIS A 156 9.50 -3.51 2.10
CA HIS A 156 8.68 -4.12 3.15
C HIS A 156 7.88 -5.32 2.64
N ILE A 157 7.42 -5.27 1.39
CA ILE A 157 6.73 -6.41 0.76
C ILE A 157 7.72 -7.55 0.52
N GLU A 158 8.94 -7.25 0.07
CA GLU A 158 9.99 -8.26 -0.05
C GLU A 158 10.35 -8.90 1.29
N LEU A 159 10.45 -8.12 2.37
CA LEU A 159 10.61 -8.68 3.73
C LEU A 159 9.44 -9.61 4.08
N THR A 160 8.21 -9.21 3.77
CA THR A 160 7.01 -10.02 4.04
C THR A 160 7.05 -11.35 3.29
N ARG A 161 7.50 -11.35 2.03
CA ARG A 161 7.70 -12.56 1.21
C ARG A 161 8.74 -13.49 1.86
N GLU A 162 9.89 -12.94 2.28
CA GLU A 162 10.94 -13.72 2.96
C GLU A 162 10.43 -14.33 4.29
N VAL A 163 9.64 -13.57 5.05
CA VAL A 163 9.03 -14.06 6.30
C VAL A 163 8.04 -15.19 6.01
N ALA A 164 7.20 -15.04 4.99
CA ALA A 164 6.26 -16.09 4.56
C ALA A 164 6.99 -17.37 4.11
N ARG A 165 8.05 -17.24 3.29
CA ARG A 165 8.89 -18.37 2.87
C ARG A 165 9.50 -19.11 4.06
N ARG A 166 10.08 -18.35 4.99
CA ARG A 166 10.68 -18.95 6.19
C ARG A 166 9.64 -19.64 7.07
N PHE A 167 8.48 -19.04 7.25
CA PHE A 167 7.36 -19.66 7.97
C PHE A 167 6.94 -20.98 7.31
N ASN A 168 6.71 -20.96 6.01
CA ASN A 168 6.31 -22.14 5.25
C ASN A 168 7.39 -23.24 5.27
N PHE A 169 8.67 -22.84 5.22
CA PHE A 169 9.78 -23.79 5.32
C PHE A 169 9.83 -24.49 6.68
N ILE A 170 9.61 -23.75 7.77
CA ILE A 170 9.70 -24.30 9.15
C ILE A 170 8.45 -25.09 9.49
N PHE A 171 7.26 -24.57 9.21
CA PHE A 171 5.99 -25.11 9.69
C PHE A 171 5.17 -25.83 8.62
N GLY A 172 5.49 -25.64 7.35
CA GLY A 172 4.82 -26.31 6.25
C GLY A 172 5.28 -27.76 6.02
N ARG A 173 6.39 -28.17 6.62
CA ARG A 173 6.89 -29.57 6.57
C ARG A 173 6.21 -30.38 7.66
N GLU A 174 5.03 -30.89 7.33
CA GLU A 174 4.33 -31.87 8.16
C GLU A 174 5.12 -33.22 8.21
N PRO A 175 4.99 -34.01 9.28
CA PRO A 175 5.44 -35.38 9.23
C PRO A 175 4.83 -36.10 8.02
N ASP A 176 5.61 -36.90 7.33
CA ASP A 176 5.21 -37.69 6.13
C ASP A 176 4.74 -36.76 4.95
N PHE A 177 5.26 -35.52 4.86
CA PHE A 177 4.86 -34.53 3.85
C PHE A 177 4.93 -35.11 2.43
N GLU A 178 6.02 -35.78 2.07
CA GLU A 178 6.22 -36.37 0.75
C GLU A 178 5.25 -37.52 0.46
N GLU A 179 5.00 -38.37 1.44
CA GLU A 179 4.02 -39.49 1.31
C GLU A 179 2.62 -38.94 1.10
N ARG A 180 2.23 -37.96 1.89
CA ARG A 180 0.93 -37.29 1.76
C ARG A 180 0.79 -36.52 0.44
N ALA A 181 1.90 -35.92 -0.09
CA ALA A 181 1.89 -35.32 -1.41
C ALA A 181 1.67 -36.36 -2.53
N GLU A 182 2.34 -37.50 -2.46
CA GLU A 182 2.13 -38.60 -3.42
C GLU A 182 0.74 -39.23 -3.32
N GLU A 183 0.17 -39.34 -2.11
CA GLU A 183 -1.24 -39.75 -1.95
C GLU A 183 -2.19 -38.73 -2.63
N ALA A 184 -1.98 -37.43 -2.41
CA ALA A 184 -2.77 -36.37 -3.04
C ALA A 184 -2.65 -36.37 -4.58
N ILE A 185 -1.44 -36.65 -5.10
CA ILE A 185 -1.21 -36.81 -6.56
C ILE A 185 -2.02 -38.04 -7.05
N THR A 186 -2.02 -39.12 -6.29
CA THR A 186 -2.73 -40.36 -6.67
C THR A 186 -4.25 -40.13 -6.71
N LYS A 187 -4.81 -39.34 -5.75
CA LYS A 187 -6.25 -38.99 -5.72
C LYS A 187 -6.70 -38.24 -6.99
N MET A 188 -5.83 -37.53 -7.66
CA MET A 188 -6.16 -36.81 -8.91
C MET A 188 -6.36 -37.74 -10.12
N GLY A 189 -5.96 -39.01 -10.02
CA GLY A 189 -6.01 -40.01 -11.09
C GLY A 189 -4.83 -39.95 -12.05
N LYS A 190 -4.57 -41.04 -12.77
CA LYS A 190 -3.33 -41.25 -13.56
C LYS A 190 -3.01 -40.12 -14.56
N LYS A 191 -4.02 -39.60 -15.27
CA LYS A 191 -3.82 -38.55 -16.29
C LYS A 191 -3.39 -37.24 -15.64
N ASN A 192 -4.09 -36.83 -14.58
CA ASN A 192 -3.84 -35.58 -13.86
C ASN A 192 -2.53 -35.67 -13.06
N ALA A 193 -2.22 -36.82 -12.46
CA ALA A 193 -0.94 -37.05 -11.79
C ALA A 193 0.25 -36.90 -12.77
N LYS A 194 0.14 -37.40 -14.01
CA LYS A 194 1.17 -37.26 -15.02
C LYS A 194 1.36 -35.78 -15.42
N LEU A 195 0.26 -35.05 -15.57
CA LEU A 195 0.31 -33.63 -15.91
C LEU A 195 0.93 -32.80 -14.76
N TYR A 196 0.54 -33.04 -13.53
CA TYR A 196 1.12 -32.39 -12.36
C TYR A 196 2.63 -32.62 -12.26
N ARG A 197 3.07 -33.88 -12.43
CA ARG A 197 4.51 -34.23 -12.42
C ARG A 197 5.28 -33.56 -13.55
N SER A 198 4.65 -33.29 -14.71
CA SER A 198 5.31 -32.52 -15.79
C SER A 198 5.54 -31.05 -15.41
N PHE A 199 4.61 -30.42 -14.70
CA PHE A 199 4.81 -29.06 -14.17
C PHE A 199 5.94 -29.02 -13.14
N ARG A 200 5.94 -29.97 -12.17
CA ARG A 200 7.01 -30.07 -11.18
C ARG A 200 8.39 -30.27 -11.84
N LYS A 201 8.47 -31.14 -12.84
CA LYS A 201 9.69 -31.38 -13.59
C LYS A 201 10.16 -30.14 -14.33
N ALA A 202 9.27 -29.43 -15.03
CA ALA A 202 9.59 -28.19 -15.76
C ALA A 202 10.16 -27.13 -14.82
N PHE A 203 9.58 -26.97 -13.62
CA PHE A 203 10.11 -26.03 -12.64
C PHE A 203 11.45 -26.48 -12.05
N GLN A 204 11.56 -27.72 -11.58
CA GLN A 204 12.76 -28.20 -10.87
C GLN A 204 13.98 -28.37 -11.79
N GLU A 205 13.79 -28.77 -13.04
CA GLU A 205 14.90 -28.98 -13.98
C GLU A 205 15.24 -27.74 -14.79
N ASN A 206 14.26 -26.89 -15.13
CA ASN A 206 14.44 -25.79 -16.06
C ASN A 206 14.23 -24.40 -15.42
N GLY A 207 13.80 -24.31 -14.15
CA GLY A 207 13.47 -23.06 -13.49
C GLY A 207 12.24 -22.35 -14.10
N ASP A 208 11.34 -23.09 -14.77
CA ASP A 208 10.16 -22.56 -15.44
C ASP A 208 9.11 -22.06 -14.42
N THR A 209 9.11 -20.74 -14.17
CA THR A 209 8.16 -20.12 -13.26
C THR A 209 6.72 -20.13 -13.77
N GLU A 210 6.49 -20.13 -15.10
CA GLU A 210 5.16 -20.28 -15.68
C GLU A 210 4.55 -21.65 -15.37
N ALA A 211 5.40 -22.68 -15.17
CA ALA A 211 4.92 -23.99 -14.79
C ALA A 211 4.25 -24.01 -13.43
N ILE A 212 4.67 -23.16 -12.48
CA ILE A 212 4.02 -23.00 -11.17
C ILE A 212 2.62 -22.41 -11.36
N GLU A 213 2.48 -21.33 -12.12
CA GLU A 213 1.19 -20.68 -12.36
C GLU A 213 0.19 -21.64 -13.02
N LYS A 214 0.65 -22.39 -14.02
CA LYS A 214 -0.13 -23.43 -14.70
C LYS A 214 -0.54 -24.56 -13.74
N ALA A 215 0.38 -24.94 -12.84
CA ALA A 215 0.10 -25.97 -11.84
C ALA A 215 -0.91 -25.50 -10.79
N VAL A 216 -0.79 -24.26 -10.31
CA VAL A 216 -1.76 -23.67 -9.35
C VAL A 216 -3.15 -23.60 -9.98
N ALA A 217 -3.27 -23.08 -11.20
CA ALA A 217 -4.54 -23.03 -11.93
C ALA A 217 -5.13 -24.45 -12.12
N PHE A 218 -4.28 -25.41 -12.49
CA PHE A 218 -4.67 -26.81 -12.63
C PHE A 218 -5.15 -27.43 -11.31
N LEU A 219 -4.41 -27.24 -10.20
CA LEU A 219 -4.78 -27.76 -8.89
C LEU A 219 -6.11 -27.17 -8.39
N ASN A 220 -6.36 -25.89 -8.66
CA ASN A 220 -7.62 -25.22 -8.32
C ASN A 220 -8.82 -25.78 -9.09
N SER A 221 -8.60 -26.32 -10.28
CA SER A 221 -9.66 -26.98 -11.07
C SER A 221 -10.02 -28.40 -10.60
N GLN A 222 -9.20 -29.03 -9.75
CA GLN A 222 -9.43 -30.39 -9.28
C GLN A 222 -10.47 -30.42 -8.15
N GLN A 223 -11.49 -31.27 -8.26
CA GLN A 223 -12.57 -31.42 -7.27
C GLN A 223 -12.32 -32.55 -6.25
N ASN A 224 -11.42 -33.46 -6.55
CA ASN A 224 -11.16 -34.70 -5.76
C ASN A 224 -9.98 -34.58 -4.80
N ILE A 225 -9.44 -33.39 -4.61
CA ILE A 225 -8.42 -33.07 -3.61
C ILE A 225 -8.93 -31.98 -2.66
N THR A 226 -8.52 -32.06 -1.40
CA THR A 226 -8.88 -31.07 -0.38
C THR A 226 -8.09 -29.76 -0.58
N ILE A 227 -8.50 -28.70 0.11
CA ILE A 227 -7.73 -27.45 0.15
C ILE A 227 -6.32 -27.72 0.70
N SER A 228 -6.21 -28.51 1.78
CA SER A 228 -4.93 -28.92 2.37
C SER A 228 -4.03 -29.69 1.39
N ASP A 229 -4.62 -30.58 0.56
CA ASP A 229 -3.87 -31.29 -0.48
C ASP A 229 -3.34 -30.32 -1.56
N ARG A 230 -4.14 -29.30 -1.94
CA ARG A 230 -3.71 -28.27 -2.92
C ARG A 230 -2.53 -27.48 -2.40
N GLU A 231 -2.63 -26.95 -1.18
CA GLU A 231 -1.56 -26.18 -0.53
C GLU A 231 -0.27 -27.01 -0.40
N ARG A 232 -0.40 -28.30 -0.07
CA ARG A 232 0.73 -29.26 -0.02
C ARG A 232 1.35 -29.47 -1.40
N LEU A 233 0.54 -29.65 -2.43
CA LEU A 233 1.03 -29.90 -3.79
C LEU A 233 1.69 -28.66 -4.41
N VAL A 234 1.22 -27.45 -4.11
CA VAL A 234 1.91 -26.24 -4.54
C VAL A 234 3.31 -26.16 -3.92
N GLY A 235 3.44 -26.36 -2.60
CA GLY A 235 4.76 -26.40 -1.95
C GLY A 235 5.65 -27.54 -2.43
N PHE A 236 5.06 -28.69 -2.76
CA PHE A 236 5.81 -29.84 -3.28
C PHE A 236 6.43 -29.58 -4.67
N ILE A 237 5.83 -28.72 -5.51
CA ILE A 237 6.44 -28.31 -6.78
C ILE A 237 7.77 -27.59 -6.51
N GLU A 238 7.78 -26.67 -5.57
CA GLU A 238 8.94 -25.84 -5.24
C GLU A 238 9.97 -26.57 -4.34
N GLY A 239 9.67 -27.78 -3.91
CA GLY A 239 10.51 -28.51 -2.94
C GLY A 239 10.42 -27.96 -1.52
N MET A 240 9.43 -27.10 -1.26
CA MET A 240 9.09 -26.55 0.05
C MET A 240 8.02 -27.44 0.76
N GLY A 241 7.70 -27.08 2.01
CA GLY A 241 6.55 -27.65 2.70
C GLY A 241 5.22 -27.09 2.16
N LYS A 242 4.11 -27.43 2.84
CA LYS A 242 2.80 -26.85 2.57
C LYS A 242 2.86 -25.33 2.66
N ILE A 243 2.28 -24.64 1.67
CA ILE A 243 2.15 -23.18 1.72
C ILE A 243 1.00 -22.82 2.65
N ILE A 244 1.34 -22.31 3.82
CA ILE A 244 0.39 -21.86 4.85
C ILE A 244 0.11 -20.36 4.67
N LEU A 245 1.17 -19.57 4.45
CA LEU A 245 1.14 -18.15 4.23
C LEU A 245 1.55 -17.83 2.77
N PRO A 246 0.68 -17.25 1.95
CA PRO A 246 1.04 -16.88 0.58
C PRO A 246 2.05 -15.73 0.58
N GLU A 247 2.87 -15.66 -0.45
CA GLU A 247 3.76 -14.54 -0.70
C GLU A 247 2.95 -13.41 -1.36
N PRO A 248 2.90 -12.21 -0.76
CA PRO A 248 2.20 -11.09 -1.38
C PRO A 248 3.01 -10.46 -2.50
N ASP A 249 2.30 -9.88 -3.47
CA ASP A 249 2.88 -9.04 -4.49
C ASP A 249 2.57 -7.56 -4.25
N SER A 250 3.54 -6.70 -4.60
CA SER A 250 3.33 -5.26 -4.55
C SER A 250 2.51 -4.80 -5.75
N LEU A 251 1.39 -4.10 -5.49
CA LEU A 251 0.64 -3.40 -6.50
C LEU A 251 1.13 -1.95 -6.52
N LEU A 252 2.02 -1.63 -7.48
CA LEU A 252 2.56 -0.29 -7.59
C LEU A 252 1.45 0.70 -7.95
N THR A 253 1.14 1.57 -7.02
CA THR A 253 0.21 2.67 -7.26
C THR A 253 0.92 3.77 -8.04
N LYS A 254 0.31 4.23 -9.13
CA LYS A 254 0.70 5.51 -9.74
C LYS A 254 0.30 6.62 -8.79
N ALA A 255 1.02 6.73 -7.65
CA ALA A 255 0.79 7.81 -6.72
C ALA A 255 1.09 9.12 -7.45
N SER A 256 0.06 9.82 -7.90
CA SER A 256 0.21 11.19 -8.33
C SER A 256 0.68 11.98 -7.11
N LYS A 257 1.93 12.44 -7.14
CA LYS A 257 2.49 13.28 -6.07
C LYS A 257 1.69 14.58 -6.06
N MET A 258 0.68 14.68 -5.19
CA MET A 258 -0.07 15.92 -5.03
C MET A 258 0.86 17.02 -4.57
N PRO A 259 1.02 18.12 -5.32
CA PRO A 259 1.80 19.28 -4.90
C PRO A 259 1.12 19.97 -3.72
N GLY A 260 1.91 20.48 -2.80
CA GLY A 260 1.45 21.37 -1.74
C GLY A 260 1.25 22.79 -2.25
N LEU A 261 0.72 23.63 -1.39
CA LEU A 261 0.46 25.04 -1.71
C LEU A 261 1.73 25.81 -2.14
N ASP A 262 2.90 25.33 -1.76
CA ASP A 262 4.23 25.87 -2.08
C ASP A 262 4.90 25.21 -3.30
N GLY A 263 4.24 24.24 -3.92
CA GLY A 263 4.77 23.45 -5.04
C GLY A 263 5.67 22.29 -4.65
N GLN A 264 5.98 22.10 -3.36
CA GLN A 264 6.65 20.90 -2.87
C GLN A 264 5.63 19.78 -2.63
N LYS A 265 6.10 18.58 -2.26
CA LYS A 265 5.17 17.50 -1.88
C LYS A 265 4.27 17.95 -0.73
N MET A 266 2.94 17.78 -0.90
CA MET A 266 1.97 18.13 0.14
C MET A 266 2.23 17.33 1.43
N SER A 267 2.44 18.05 2.54
CA SER A 267 2.72 17.45 3.85
C SER A 267 2.33 18.39 4.99
N LYS A 268 1.76 17.83 6.06
CA LYS A 268 1.45 18.56 7.28
C LYS A 268 2.68 19.24 7.89
N SER A 269 3.83 18.57 7.83
CA SER A 269 5.09 19.10 8.36
C SER A 269 5.55 20.40 7.69
N TYR A 270 5.11 20.64 6.45
CA TYR A 270 5.43 21.84 5.69
C TYR A 270 4.32 22.90 5.75
N ASN A 271 3.21 22.60 6.44
CA ASN A 271 2.03 23.48 6.51
C ASN A 271 1.54 23.95 5.13
N ASN A 272 1.65 23.09 4.12
CA ASN A 272 1.33 23.35 2.72
C ASN A 272 0.12 22.55 2.23
N THR A 273 -0.79 22.18 3.14
CA THR A 273 -1.89 21.24 2.86
C THR A 273 -3.24 21.93 2.67
N ILE A 274 -4.07 21.32 1.82
CA ILE A 274 -5.52 21.52 1.81
C ILE A 274 -6.13 20.27 2.44
N SER A 275 -6.81 20.43 3.58
CA SER A 275 -7.53 19.35 4.29
C SER A 275 -8.77 18.95 3.50
N LEU A 276 -9.17 17.68 3.58
CA LEU A 276 -10.47 17.21 3.06
C LEU A 276 -11.66 17.85 3.79
N ARG A 277 -11.42 18.51 4.91
CA ARG A 277 -12.42 19.15 5.77
C ARG A 277 -12.31 20.68 5.80
N ASP A 278 -11.45 21.27 4.96
CA ASP A 278 -11.40 22.72 4.84
C ASP A 278 -12.73 23.25 4.30
N SER A 279 -13.20 24.36 4.84
CA SER A 279 -14.36 25.07 4.28
C SER A 279 -14.03 25.65 2.91
N ASN A 280 -15.03 25.99 2.13
CA ASN A 280 -14.84 26.69 0.86
C ASN A 280 -14.04 27.98 1.04
N GLU A 281 -14.31 28.72 2.11
CA GLU A 281 -13.63 29.96 2.48
C GLU A 281 -12.15 29.71 2.79
N ASP A 282 -11.84 28.63 3.52
CA ASP A 282 -10.45 28.24 3.82
C ASP A 282 -9.69 27.84 2.56
N ILE A 283 -10.31 27.04 1.68
CA ILE A 283 -9.74 26.64 0.39
C ILE A 283 -9.45 27.88 -0.46
N GLU A 284 -10.42 28.79 -0.58
CA GLU A 284 -10.28 30.03 -1.32
C GLU A 284 -9.09 30.87 -0.79
N GLN A 285 -8.99 31.03 0.54
CA GLN A 285 -7.89 31.78 1.15
C GLN A 285 -6.53 31.09 0.90
N LYS A 286 -6.46 29.77 1.03
CA LYS A 286 -5.25 28.99 0.78
C LYS A 286 -4.79 29.12 -0.67
N ILE A 287 -5.69 28.96 -1.64
CA ILE A 287 -5.36 29.08 -3.07
C ILE A 287 -4.98 30.52 -3.41
N LYS A 288 -5.67 31.53 -2.90
CA LYS A 288 -5.30 32.94 -3.11
C LYS A 288 -3.88 33.26 -2.63
N ARG A 289 -3.46 32.65 -1.51
CA ARG A 289 -2.12 32.86 -0.90
C ARG A 289 -1.02 32.02 -1.55
N MET A 290 -1.34 31.06 -2.41
CA MET A 290 -0.31 30.24 -3.07
C MET A 290 0.73 31.14 -3.77
N PRO A 291 2.04 30.86 -3.61
CA PRO A 291 3.06 31.54 -4.40
C PRO A 291 2.85 31.25 -5.89
N THR A 292 3.29 32.17 -6.70
CA THR A 292 3.27 32.09 -8.17
C THR A 292 4.70 32.10 -8.69
N ASP A 293 4.90 32.10 -10.00
CA ASP A 293 6.25 32.21 -10.59
C ASP A 293 7.01 33.41 -10.01
N PRO A 294 8.13 33.18 -9.30
CA PRO A 294 8.91 34.28 -8.69
C PRO A 294 9.48 35.29 -9.69
N ALA A 295 9.66 34.88 -10.95
CA ALA A 295 10.16 35.76 -12.00
C ALA A 295 9.10 36.74 -12.47
N ARG A 296 7.81 36.53 -12.19
CA ARG A 296 6.70 37.38 -12.57
C ARG A 296 6.37 38.36 -11.46
N VAL A 297 7.00 39.52 -11.51
CA VAL A 297 6.84 40.63 -10.51
C VAL A 297 5.71 41.57 -10.88
N LYS A 298 5.59 41.92 -12.15
CA LYS A 298 4.56 42.82 -12.67
C LYS A 298 3.52 42.09 -13.49
N LEU A 299 2.32 42.65 -13.61
CA LEU A 299 1.25 42.09 -14.44
C LEU A 299 1.67 41.95 -15.91
N THR A 300 2.54 42.83 -16.38
CA THR A 300 3.07 42.86 -17.75
C THR A 300 4.21 41.87 -17.99
N ASP A 301 4.71 41.23 -16.94
CA ASP A 301 5.79 40.24 -17.09
C ASP A 301 5.20 38.90 -17.55
N PRO A 302 5.78 38.26 -18.59
CA PRO A 302 5.38 36.93 -18.98
C PRO A 302 5.74 35.95 -17.86
N GLY A 303 4.80 35.05 -17.51
CA GLY A 303 5.03 34.00 -16.53
C GLY A 303 5.50 32.72 -17.17
N ASN A 304 6.08 31.85 -16.34
CA ASN A 304 6.44 30.48 -16.72
C ASN A 304 5.60 29.46 -15.91
N PRO A 305 4.55 28.84 -16.51
CA PRO A 305 3.72 27.86 -15.83
C PRO A 305 4.53 26.73 -15.18
N ALA A 306 5.57 26.20 -15.83
CA ALA A 306 6.38 25.11 -15.32
C ALA A 306 7.11 25.42 -13.98
N LYS A 307 7.25 26.71 -13.63
CA LYS A 307 7.84 27.17 -12.37
C LYS A 307 6.80 27.63 -11.35
N CYS A 308 5.51 27.53 -11.70
CA CYS A 308 4.42 28.05 -10.88
C CYS A 308 3.70 26.94 -10.13
N PRO A 309 3.67 26.93 -8.78
CA PRO A 309 2.90 25.94 -8.00
C PRO A 309 1.42 25.89 -8.37
N VAL A 310 0.82 27.02 -8.74
CA VAL A 310 -0.59 27.10 -9.15
C VAL A 310 -0.84 26.30 -10.43
N TRP A 311 0.11 26.25 -11.36
CA TRP A 311 0.00 25.48 -12.60
C TRP A 311 -0.13 23.98 -12.33
N GLN A 312 0.61 23.45 -11.35
CA GLN A 312 0.52 22.03 -10.95
C GLN A 312 -0.87 21.64 -10.45
N PHE A 313 -1.62 22.60 -9.86
CA PHE A 313 -3.02 22.39 -9.48
C PHE A 313 -3.94 22.40 -10.71
N HIS A 314 -3.69 23.27 -11.70
CA HIS A 314 -4.45 23.25 -12.95
C HIS A 314 -4.30 21.93 -13.69
N GLU A 315 -3.09 21.36 -13.73
CA GLU A 315 -2.85 20.04 -14.36
C GLU A 315 -3.65 18.90 -13.72
N ILE A 316 -4.08 19.06 -12.46
CA ILE A 316 -4.84 18.03 -11.72
C ILE A 316 -6.35 18.30 -11.78
N TYR A 317 -6.78 19.56 -11.69
CA TYR A 317 -8.16 19.94 -11.44
C TYR A 317 -8.87 20.67 -12.59
N SER A 318 -8.12 21.22 -13.54
CA SER A 318 -8.73 21.97 -14.64
C SER A 318 -8.87 21.13 -15.90
N ASP A 319 -9.88 21.43 -16.68
CA ASP A 319 -10.04 20.84 -18.01
C ASP A 319 -9.00 21.42 -19.01
N GLU A 320 -8.87 20.78 -20.15
CA GLU A 320 -7.89 21.13 -21.18
C GLU A 320 -8.08 22.58 -21.67
N LYS A 321 -9.31 23.05 -21.81
CA LYS A 321 -9.61 24.42 -22.26
C LYS A 321 -9.13 25.45 -21.23
N THR A 322 -9.39 25.19 -19.94
CA THR A 322 -8.94 26.06 -18.85
C THR A 322 -7.41 26.04 -18.77
N CYS A 323 -6.76 24.87 -18.91
CA CYS A 323 -5.31 24.78 -18.94
C CYS A 323 -4.72 25.57 -20.10
N GLN A 324 -5.27 25.49 -21.32
CA GLN A 324 -4.83 26.27 -22.46
C GLN A 324 -5.00 27.77 -22.22
N TRP A 325 -6.19 28.19 -21.75
CA TRP A 325 -6.47 29.60 -21.43
C TRP A 325 -5.49 30.16 -20.37
N VAL A 326 -5.22 29.41 -19.32
CA VAL A 326 -4.27 29.80 -18.28
C VAL A 326 -2.85 29.88 -18.82
N ASN A 327 -2.42 28.87 -19.59
CA ASN A 327 -1.09 28.83 -20.18
C ASN A 327 -0.87 30.04 -21.10
N ASP A 328 -1.78 30.27 -22.03
CA ASP A 328 -1.69 31.39 -22.99
C ASP A 328 -1.77 32.77 -22.29
N GLY A 329 -2.67 32.90 -21.32
CA GLY A 329 -2.81 34.12 -20.53
C GLY A 329 -1.60 34.42 -19.67
N CYS A 330 -0.97 33.39 -19.08
CA CYS A 330 0.21 33.54 -18.25
C CYS A 330 1.47 33.87 -19.08
N THR A 331 1.76 33.07 -20.12
CA THR A 331 2.96 33.22 -20.95
C THR A 331 2.98 34.51 -21.76
N ASN A 332 1.81 35.01 -22.14
CA ASN A 332 1.68 36.29 -22.90
C ASN A 332 1.35 37.49 -22.02
N ALA A 333 1.43 37.40 -20.71
CA ALA A 333 1.09 38.46 -19.76
C ALA A 333 -0.34 39.05 -19.95
N LYS A 334 -1.31 38.26 -20.41
CA LYS A 334 -2.69 38.65 -20.69
C LYS A 334 -3.65 38.46 -19.52
N MET A 335 -3.22 37.85 -18.43
CA MET A 335 -4.05 37.59 -17.25
C MET A 335 -3.28 37.86 -15.96
N GLY A 336 -3.99 38.21 -14.89
CA GLY A 336 -3.43 38.30 -13.55
C GLY A 336 -3.33 36.96 -12.85
N CYS A 337 -2.39 36.79 -11.90
CA CYS A 337 -2.27 35.59 -11.11
C CYS A 337 -3.52 35.29 -10.26
N ILE A 338 -4.26 36.32 -9.84
CA ILE A 338 -5.53 36.17 -9.12
C ILE A 338 -6.61 35.59 -10.05
N ASP A 339 -6.67 36.05 -11.30
CA ASP A 339 -7.64 35.54 -12.26
C ASP A 339 -7.35 34.09 -12.65
N CYS A 340 -6.07 33.75 -12.78
CA CYS A 340 -5.59 32.40 -12.97
C CYS A 340 -6.07 31.44 -11.87
N LYS A 341 -6.09 31.88 -10.61
CA LYS A 341 -6.49 31.05 -9.46
C LYS A 341 -8.01 30.82 -9.32
N LYS A 342 -8.84 31.68 -9.92
CA LYS A 342 -10.31 31.60 -9.80
C LYS A 342 -10.91 30.24 -10.19
N PRO A 343 -10.48 29.59 -11.31
CA PRO A 343 -11.00 28.28 -11.68
C PRO A 343 -10.64 27.16 -10.72
N LEU A 344 -9.67 27.34 -9.82
CA LEU A 344 -9.25 26.36 -8.82
C LEU A 344 -10.01 26.49 -7.49
N ILE A 345 -10.77 27.59 -7.31
CA ILE A 345 -11.56 27.88 -6.13
C ILE A 345 -12.99 27.38 -6.35
#